data_56053b675b9c30079f0ea51e942d9030
#
_entry.id   56053b675b9c30079f0ea51e942d9030
#
_cell.length_a   1.000
_cell.length_b   1.000
_cell.length_c   1.000
_cell.angle_alpha   90.00
_cell.angle_beta   90.00
_cell.angle_gamma   90.00
#
_symmetry.space_group_name_H-M   'P 1'
#
loop_
_entity.id
_entity.type
_entity.pdbx_description
1 polymer ?
#
loop_
_entity_poly.entity_id
_entity_poly.type
_entity_poly.pdbx_seq_one_letter_code
_entity_poly.pdbx_strand_id
1 'polypeptide(L)'
;MDFIEGEILSFDKPYGWTSFAVVNKVRYHLCRKLKVKKLKVGHAGTLDPLATGVMIVCTGRATKRIEELQSDTKEYVATIMLGATTPSFDLEKPIDAYYPTDHITPELVAQALNQFKGTIQQIPPSFSACKVGGSRAYELARKGKQVDIKPKTLTIDEMELLECNLPEIKIRVVCSKGTYIRALARDIGEALKSGAHLTALRRTRVGNVTVNQCLNPETFPEWLENIIVGETLAVAHKDTFSF
;
A
#
# COMPACT_ATOMS: atom_id res chain seq x y z
N MET A 1 -3.85 13.67 22.96
CA MET A 1 -3.63 13.74 21.50
C MET A 1 -4.47 14.86 20.93
N ASP A 2 -3.95 15.60 20.00
CA ASP A 2 -4.69 16.68 19.30
C ASP A 2 -4.83 16.34 17.80
N PHE A 3 -5.94 15.75 17.45
CA PHE A 3 -6.21 15.31 16.07
C PHE A 3 -6.53 16.48 15.11
N ILE A 4 -6.82 17.68 15.63
CA ILE A 4 -7.08 18.88 14.83
C ILE A 4 -5.75 19.55 14.45
N GLU A 5 -4.85 19.72 15.40
CA GLU A 5 -3.48 20.16 15.14
C GLU A 5 -2.73 19.11 14.30
N GLY A 6 -2.91 17.84 14.56
CA GLY A 6 -2.48 16.77 13.69
C GLY A 6 -1.69 15.67 14.34
N GLU A 7 -2.19 14.46 14.19
CA GLU A 7 -1.56 13.23 14.66
C GLU A 7 -1.23 12.31 13.49
N ILE A 8 -0.19 11.49 13.69
CA ILE A 8 0.20 10.43 12.78
C ILE A 8 -0.10 9.11 13.49
N LEU A 9 -1.02 8.34 12.90
CA LEU A 9 -1.45 7.04 13.40
C LEU A 9 -1.00 5.95 12.42
N SER A 10 -0.71 4.76 12.93
CA SER A 10 -0.42 3.59 12.12
C SER A 10 -1.51 2.53 12.33
N PHE A 11 -1.96 1.92 11.24
CA PHE A 11 -2.97 0.88 11.23
C PHE A 11 -2.48 -0.37 10.52
N ASP A 12 -2.85 -1.55 11.03
CA ASP A 12 -2.74 -2.81 10.29
C ASP A 12 -3.99 -2.95 9.41
N LYS A 13 -3.88 -2.60 8.13
CA LYS A 13 -5.01 -2.67 7.21
C LYS A 13 -5.43 -4.14 7.00
N PRO A 14 -6.67 -4.51 7.29
CA PRO A 14 -7.14 -5.87 7.07
C PRO A 14 -7.35 -6.18 5.58
N TYR A 15 -7.38 -7.47 5.26
CA TYR A 15 -7.70 -7.99 3.93
C TYR A 15 -9.11 -7.56 3.49
N GLY A 16 -9.26 -7.30 2.21
CA GLY A 16 -10.53 -6.88 1.61
C GLY A 16 -10.88 -5.40 1.80
N TRP A 17 -10.20 -4.67 2.68
CA TRP A 17 -10.45 -3.24 2.88
C TRP A 17 -9.64 -2.38 1.90
N THR A 18 -10.27 -1.34 1.37
CA THR A 18 -9.53 -0.31 0.67
C THR A 18 -8.81 0.62 1.66
N SER A 19 -7.70 1.23 1.26
CA SER A 19 -7.04 2.27 2.06
C SER A 19 -7.99 3.42 2.40
N PHE A 20 -8.92 3.74 1.50
CA PHE A 20 -9.93 4.78 1.73
C PHE A 20 -10.96 4.36 2.79
N ALA A 21 -11.32 3.08 2.89
CA ALA A 21 -12.21 2.57 3.94
C ALA A 21 -11.64 2.79 5.33
N VAL A 22 -10.32 2.54 5.53
CA VAL A 22 -9.64 2.83 6.79
C VAL A 22 -9.69 4.32 7.11
N VAL A 23 -9.33 5.19 6.16
CA VAL A 23 -9.39 6.65 6.33
C VAL A 23 -10.79 7.11 6.70
N ASN A 24 -11.83 6.58 6.07
CA ASN A 24 -13.22 6.96 6.35
C ASN A 24 -13.65 6.52 7.75
N LYS A 25 -13.31 5.29 8.16
CA LYS A 25 -13.61 4.81 9.50
C LYS A 25 -12.94 5.69 10.56
N VAL A 26 -11.64 5.96 10.42
CA VAL A 26 -10.89 6.85 11.33
C VAL A 26 -11.53 8.25 11.38
N ARG A 27 -11.79 8.85 10.22
CA ARG A 27 -12.44 10.17 10.13
C ARG A 27 -13.78 10.20 10.83
N TYR A 28 -14.63 9.20 10.59
CA TYR A 28 -15.96 9.11 11.17
C TYR A 28 -15.91 9.11 12.71
N HIS A 29 -15.09 8.23 13.30
CA HIS A 29 -15.00 8.12 14.77
C HIS A 29 -14.35 9.35 15.41
N LEU A 30 -13.31 9.92 14.78
CA LEU A 30 -12.69 11.17 15.26
C LEU A 30 -13.65 12.34 15.19
N CYS A 31 -14.41 12.52 14.11
CA CYS A 31 -15.40 13.59 14.01
C CYS A 31 -16.46 13.48 15.10
N ARG A 32 -16.90 12.26 15.44
CA ARG A 32 -17.87 12.02 16.52
C ARG A 32 -17.26 12.35 17.91
N LYS A 33 -16.05 11.84 18.19
CA LYS A 33 -15.35 12.06 19.47
C LYS A 33 -15.10 13.56 19.71
N LEU A 34 -14.66 14.27 18.67
CA LEU A 34 -14.33 15.70 18.73
C LEU A 34 -15.55 16.63 18.57
N LYS A 35 -16.73 16.08 18.29
CA LYS A 35 -17.96 16.84 18.00
C LYS A 35 -17.81 17.87 16.88
N VAL A 36 -16.98 17.56 15.85
CA VAL A 36 -16.75 18.42 14.67
C VAL A 36 -17.42 17.86 13.43
N LYS A 37 -17.88 18.76 12.55
CA LYS A 37 -18.53 18.35 11.27
C LYS A 37 -17.53 17.81 10.24
N LYS A 38 -16.27 18.24 10.29
CA LYS A 38 -15.24 17.89 9.29
C LYS A 38 -13.87 17.82 9.96
N LEU A 39 -13.08 16.82 9.58
CA LEU A 39 -11.66 16.68 9.93
C LEU A 39 -10.89 16.23 8.70
N LYS A 40 -9.74 16.83 8.43
CA LYS A 40 -8.85 16.34 7.40
C LYS A 40 -8.21 15.05 7.88
N VAL A 41 -8.37 13.97 7.11
CA VAL A 41 -7.72 12.68 7.36
C VAL A 41 -7.27 12.13 6.01
N GLY A 42 -6.02 11.70 5.92
CA GLY A 42 -5.44 11.13 4.71
C GLY A 42 -4.43 10.04 5.05
N HIS A 43 -3.95 9.29 4.05
CA HIS A 43 -2.95 8.24 4.25
C HIS A 43 -1.67 8.48 3.44
N ALA A 44 -0.56 7.98 3.94
CA ALA A 44 0.75 8.05 3.30
C ALA A 44 1.12 6.71 2.63
N GLY A 45 0.52 6.45 1.48
CA GLY A 45 0.81 5.26 0.67
C GLY A 45 -0.33 4.24 0.64
N THR A 46 -0.92 4.10 -0.54
CA THR A 46 -2.01 3.15 -0.81
C THR A 46 -1.54 1.71 -0.61
N LEU A 47 -2.41 0.89 -0.03
CA LEU A 47 -2.41 -0.56 -0.12
C LEU A 47 -3.63 -1.01 -0.92
N ASP A 48 -3.42 -1.96 -1.82
CA ASP A 48 -4.49 -2.56 -2.59
C ASP A 48 -5.48 -3.32 -1.67
N PRO A 49 -6.73 -3.57 -2.10
CA PRO A 49 -7.71 -4.26 -1.25
C PRO A 49 -7.24 -5.63 -0.75
N LEU A 50 -6.58 -6.41 -1.60
CA LEU A 50 -6.08 -7.75 -1.26
C LEU A 50 -4.77 -7.73 -0.44
N ALA A 51 -4.12 -6.57 -0.31
CA ALA A 51 -2.93 -6.42 0.53
C ALA A 51 -3.30 -6.08 1.98
N THR A 52 -2.46 -6.48 2.93
CA THR A 52 -2.59 -6.19 4.37
C THR A 52 -1.38 -5.42 4.91
N GLY A 53 -1.44 -4.99 6.17
CA GLY A 53 -0.27 -4.48 6.88
C GLY A 53 -0.25 -2.97 7.08
N VAL A 54 0.92 -2.45 7.38
CA VAL A 54 1.16 -1.08 7.86
C VAL A 54 0.59 -0.02 6.93
N MET A 55 -0.29 0.82 7.44
CA MET A 55 -0.85 1.97 6.77
C MET A 55 -0.75 3.20 7.67
N ILE A 56 0.00 4.21 7.23
CA ILE A 56 0.14 5.48 7.95
C ILE A 56 -1.03 6.39 7.60
N VAL A 57 -1.71 6.90 8.63
CA VAL A 57 -2.86 7.81 8.53
C VAL A 57 -2.52 9.10 9.27
N CYS A 58 -2.72 10.24 8.62
CA CYS A 58 -2.49 11.57 9.17
C CYS A 58 -3.83 12.28 9.38
N THR A 59 -3.93 13.04 10.49
CA THR A 59 -5.10 13.86 10.81
C THR A 59 -4.74 15.35 10.82
N GLY A 60 -5.72 16.23 10.73
CA GLY A 60 -5.55 17.68 10.87
C GLY A 60 -4.42 18.25 10.01
N ARG A 61 -3.56 19.04 10.64
CA ARG A 61 -2.40 19.67 9.97
C ARG A 61 -1.31 18.68 9.57
N ALA A 62 -1.21 17.51 10.27
CA ALA A 62 -0.25 16.47 9.89
C ALA A 62 -0.50 15.88 8.48
N THR A 63 -1.68 16.10 7.88
CA THR A 63 -1.94 15.73 6.47
C THR A 63 -0.99 16.42 5.48
N LYS A 64 -0.36 17.55 5.86
CA LYS A 64 0.65 18.23 5.05
C LYS A 64 1.97 17.42 4.95
N ARG A 65 2.22 16.50 5.89
CA ARG A 65 3.41 15.65 5.93
C ARG A 65 3.25 14.34 5.14
N ILE A 66 2.09 14.10 4.53
CA ILE A 66 1.82 12.86 3.79
C ILE A 66 2.86 12.59 2.71
N GLU A 67 3.30 13.62 1.98
CA GLU A 67 4.29 13.46 0.90
C GLU A 67 5.67 13.07 1.43
N GLU A 68 6.09 13.65 2.56
CA GLU A 68 7.30 13.28 3.31
C GLU A 68 7.25 11.81 3.73
N LEU A 69 6.18 11.41 4.43
CA LEU A 69 5.99 10.04 4.92
C LEU A 69 5.85 8.99 3.80
N GLN A 70 5.42 9.42 2.61
CA GLN A 70 5.41 8.54 1.44
C GLN A 70 6.80 8.22 0.92
N SER A 71 7.82 9.01 1.22
CA SER A 71 9.19 8.79 0.76
C SER A 71 9.92 7.70 1.53
N ASP A 72 9.44 7.31 2.71
CA ASP A 72 10.04 6.26 3.52
C ASP A 72 10.18 4.94 2.76
N THR A 73 11.20 4.17 3.11
CA THR A 73 11.40 2.79 2.66
C THR A 73 10.26 1.89 3.17
N LYS A 74 9.84 0.93 2.36
CA LYS A 74 8.81 -0.05 2.71
C LYS A 74 9.37 -1.44 2.69
N GLU A 75 8.88 -2.28 3.60
CA GLU A 75 9.16 -3.71 3.62
C GLU A 75 7.85 -4.48 3.40
N TYR A 76 7.94 -5.51 2.58
CA TYR A 76 6.84 -6.39 2.25
C TYR A 76 7.24 -7.85 2.39
N VAL A 77 6.28 -8.67 2.80
CA VAL A 77 6.28 -10.11 2.57
C VAL A 77 5.23 -10.40 1.50
N ALA A 78 5.67 -11.06 0.43
CA ALA A 78 4.85 -11.35 -0.74
C ALA A 78 4.87 -12.85 -1.04
N THR A 79 3.69 -13.43 -1.26
CA THR A 79 3.53 -14.78 -1.80
C THR A 79 3.21 -14.68 -3.27
N ILE A 80 3.96 -15.40 -4.10
CA ILE A 80 3.90 -15.35 -5.56
C ILE A 80 3.65 -16.76 -6.07
N MET A 81 2.64 -16.90 -6.92
CA MET A 81 2.35 -18.12 -7.66
C MET A 81 2.99 -18.02 -9.04
N LEU A 82 3.86 -18.98 -9.35
CA LEU A 82 4.49 -19.14 -10.67
C LEU A 82 3.59 -20.01 -11.57
N GLY A 83 3.77 -19.89 -12.89
CA GLY A 83 3.05 -20.71 -13.88
C GLY A 83 1.71 -20.14 -14.33
N ALA A 84 1.29 -18.96 -13.84
CA ALA A 84 0.06 -18.34 -14.30
C ALA A 84 0.14 -16.82 -14.19
N THR A 85 -0.56 -16.11 -15.09
CA THR A 85 -0.70 -14.66 -15.07
C THR A 85 -2.14 -14.23 -14.82
N THR A 86 -2.29 -13.00 -14.35
CA THR A 86 -3.57 -12.29 -14.27
C THR A 86 -3.39 -10.86 -14.80
N PRO A 87 -4.42 -10.21 -15.36
CA PRO A 87 -4.31 -8.84 -15.86
C PRO A 87 -3.98 -7.80 -14.79
N SER A 88 -4.27 -8.08 -13.52
CA SER A 88 -3.95 -7.20 -12.37
C SER A 88 -2.64 -7.54 -11.69
N PHE A 89 -2.00 -8.66 -12.05
CA PHE A 89 -0.81 -9.25 -11.43
C PHE A 89 -1.04 -9.70 -9.97
N ASP A 90 -2.31 -9.86 -9.58
CA ASP A 90 -2.81 -10.39 -8.30
C ASP A 90 -4.15 -11.10 -8.51
N LEU A 91 -4.82 -11.49 -7.41
CA LEU A 91 -6.10 -12.20 -7.46
C LEU A 91 -7.34 -11.29 -7.66
N GLU A 92 -7.18 -10.00 -7.97
CA GLU A 92 -8.32 -9.11 -8.29
C GLU A 92 -8.98 -9.51 -9.63
N LYS A 93 -8.22 -10.09 -10.54
CA LYS A 93 -8.69 -10.59 -11.83
C LYS A 93 -8.43 -12.08 -11.96
N PRO A 94 -9.27 -12.81 -12.72
CA PRO A 94 -9.03 -14.22 -13.00
C PRO A 94 -7.74 -14.43 -13.81
N ILE A 95 -7.23 -15.67 -13.75
CA ILE A 95 -6.09 -16.10 -14.56
C ILE A 95 -6.44 -15.94 -16.05
N ASP A 96 -5.52 -15.38 -16.80
CA ASP A 96 -5.62 -15.16 -18.26
C ASP A 96 -4.69 -16.06 -19.09
N ALA A 97 -3.60 -16.58 -18.49
CA ALA A 97 -2.70 -17.52 -19.16
C ALA A 97 -1.97 -18.44 -18.18
N TYR A 98 -1.61 -19.63 -18.66
CA TYR A 98 -0.78 -20.60 -17.96
C TYR A 98 0.53 -20.85 -18.67
N TYR A 99 1.58 -21.15 -17.90
CA TYR A 99 2.94 -21.35 -18.37
C TYR A 99 3.58 -22.57 -17.72
N PRO A 100 4.54 -23.26 -18.37
CA PRO A 100 5.29 -24.35 -17.77
C PRO A 100 6.09 -23.88 -16.55
N THR A 101 6.24 -24.77 -15.58
CA THR A 101 7.05 -24.56 -14.36
C THR A 101 8.05 -25.68 -14.10
N ASP A 102 8.04 -26.76 -14.88
CA ASP A 102 8.87 -27.95 -14.66
C ASP A 102 10.38 -27.67 -14.73
N HIS A 103 10.77 -26.59 -15.41
CA HIS A 103 12.16 -26.14 -15.55
C HIS A 103 12.63 -25.26 -14.39
N ILE A 104 11.72 -24.87 -13.49
CA ILE A 104 12.05 -23.92 -12.40
C ILE A 104 12.57 -24.72 -11.20
N THR A 105 13.76 -24.34 -10.73
CA THR A 105 14.39 -24.90 -9.52
C THR A 105 14.59 -23.80 -8.47
N PRO A 106 14.77 -24.15 -7.19
CA PRO A 106 15.07 -23.16 -6.14
C PRO A 106 16.29 -22.28 -6.46
N GLU A 107 17.34 -22.87 -7.09
CA GLU A 107 18.56 -22.16 -7.48
C GLU A 107 18.24 -21.13 -8.59
N LEU A 108 17.41 -21.49 -9.57
CA LEU A 108 16.99 -20.59 -10.63
C LEU A 108 16.17 -19.43 -10.06
N VAL A 109 15.27 -19.71 -9.10
CA VAL A 109 14.53 -18.67 -8.37
C VAL A 109 15.47 -17.72 -7.67
N ALA A 110 16.45 -18.23 -6.89
CA ALA A 110 17.42 -17.40 -6.17
C ALA A 110 18.25 -16.53 -7.12
N GLN A 111 18.67 -17.07 -8.26
CA GLN A 111 19.38 -16.32 -9.31
C GLN A 111 18.49 -15.22 -9.92
N ALA A 112 17.25 -15.51 -10.23
CA ALA A 112 16.30 -14.54 -10.77
C ALA A 112 16.06 -13.39 -9.76
N LEU A 113 15.83 -13.68 -8.49
CA LEU A 113 15.63 -12.67 -7.44
C LEU A 113 16.83 -11.72 -7.31
N ASN A 114 18.06 -12.23 -7.44
CA ASN A 114 19.27 -11.41 -7.33
C ASN A 114 19.37 -10.35 -8.44
N GLN A 115 18.74 -10.55 -9.61
CA GLN A 115 18.74 -9.59 -10.71
C GLN A 115 17.92 -8.32 -10.38
N PHE A 116 17.01 -8.40 -9.43
CA PHE A 116 16.15 -7.29 -9.03
C PHE A 116 16.70 -6.47 -7.85
N LYS A 117 17.84 -6.83 -7.27
CA LYS A 117 18.50 -6.03 -6.22
C LYS A 117 19.16 -4.79 -6.82
N GLY A 118 19.08 -3.67 -6.09
CA GLY A 118 19.64 -2.40 -6.51
C GLY A 118 18.65 -1.58 -7.35
N THR A 119 19.18 -0.81 -8.30
CA THR A 119 18.36 0.07 -9.14
C THR A 119 17.75 -0.70 -10.32
N ILE A 120 16.44 -0.65 -10.43
CA ILE A 120 15.66 -1.30 -11.50
C ILE A 120 14.79 -0.32 -12.27
N GLN A 121 14.43 -0.71 -13.50
CA GLN A 121 13.38 -0.07 -14.28
C GLN A 121 12.12 -0.91 -14.19
N GLN A 122 11.04 -0.35 -13.65
CA GLN A 122 9.77 -1.06 -13.49
C GLN A 122 8.65 -0.35 -14.24
N ILE A 123 7.88 -1.08 -15.04
CA ILE A 123 6.64 -0.59 -15.64
C ILE A 123 5.50 -0.83 -14.64
N PRO A 124 4.87 0.25 -14.10
CA PRO A 124 3.73 0.12 -13.19
C PRO A 124 2.56 -0.65 -13.81
N PRO A 125 1.74 -1.34 -13.00
CA PRO A 125 0.55 -2.02 -13.51
C PRO A 125 -0.46 -1.02 -14.08
N SER A 126 -1.23 -1.44 -15.11
CA SER A 126 -2.34 -0.63 -15.64
C SER A 126 -3.41 -0.35 -14.59
N PHE A 127 -3.64 -1.31 -13.68
CA PHE A 127 -4.52 -1.15 -12.51
C PHE A 127 -3.78 -0.48 -11.34
N SER A 128 -3.29 0.77 -11.55
CA SER A 128 -2.58 1.54 -10.52
C SER A 128 -3.04 2.99 -10.45
N ALA A 129 -2.66 3.67 -9.37
CA ALA A 129 -2.89 5.10 -9.19
C ALA A 129 -1.91 5.99 -9.97
N CYS A 130 -1.05 5.41 -10.81
CA CYS A 130 -0.12 6.14 -11.69
C CYS A 130 -0.90 7.09 -12.60
N LYS A 131 -0.40 8.31 -12.78
CA LYS A 131 -1.04 9.29 -13.68
C LYS A 131 -0.48 9.15 -15.09
N VAL A 132 -1.38 9.05 -16.07
CA VAL A 132 -1.08 9.03 -17.50
C VAL A 132 -1.99 10.03 -18.19
N GLY A 133 -1.42 11.05 -18.84
CA GLY A 133 -2.20 12.08 -19.51
C GLY A 133 -3.20 12.83 -18.61
N GLY A 134 -2.87 13.02 -17.31
CA GLY A 134 -3.74 13.70 -16.34
C GLY A 134 -4.78 12.80 -15.65
N SER A 135 -5.07 11.62 -16.19
CA SER A 135 -5.98 10.62 -15.61
C SER A 135 -5.22 9.54 -14.85
N ARG A 136 -5.87 8.84 -13.93
CA ARG A 136 -5.27 7.68 -13.25
C ARG A 136 -5.33 6.45 -14.15
N ALA A 137 -4.25 5.67 -14.18
CA ALA A 137 -4.14 4.49 -15.03
C ALA A 137 -5.30 3.49 -14.81
N TYR A 138 -5.69 3.24 -13.55
CA TYR A 138 -6.80 2.34 -13.23
C TYR A 138 -8.15 2.80 -13.80
N GLU A 139 -8.40 4.11 -13.95
CA GLU A 139 -9.64 4.64 -14.54
C GLU A 139 -9.70 4.37 -16.05
N LEU A 140 -8.54 4.43 -16.71
CA LEU A 140 -8.42 4.12 -18.13
C LEU A 140 -8.51 2.61 -18.37
N ALA A 141 -7.83 1.80 -17.55
CA ALA A 141 -7.86 0.34 -17.63
C ALA A 141 -9.28 -0.22 -17.44
N ARG A 142 -10.05 0.32 -16.49
CA ARG A 142 -11.47 -0.08 -16.29
C ARG A 142 -12.37 0.24 -17.49
N LYS A 143 -12.00 1.23 -18.29
CA LYS A 143 -12.69 1.60 -19.53
C LYS A 143 -12.19 0.79 -20.75
N GLY A 144 -11.36 -0.23 -20.54
CA GLY A 144 -10.76 -1.06 -21.59
C GLY A 144 -9.74 -0.33 -22.47
N LYS A 145 -9.26 0.85 -22.05
CA LYS A 145 -8.24 1.58 -22.79
C LYS A 145 -6.85 1.01 -22.48
N GLN A 146 -6.08 0.76 -23.52
CA GLN A 146 -4.67 0.43 -23.39
C GLN A 146 -3.92 1.65 -22.85
N VAL A 147 -3.13 1.46 -21.80
CA VAL A 147 -2.41 2.55 -21.11
C VAL A 147 -0.93 2.33 -21.33
N ASP A 148 -0.29 3.25 -22.05
CA ASP A 148 1.17 3.28 -22.16
C ASP A 148 1.75 3.96 -20.91
N ILE A 149 2.32 3.16 -20.00
CA ILE A 149 2.92 3.63 -18.76
C ILE A 149 4.43 3.57 -18.88
N LYS A 150 5.07 4.73 -18.76
CA LYS A 150 6.53 4.82 -18.84
C LYS A 150 7.18 4.08 -17.65
N PRO A 151 8.32 3.40 -17.88
CA PRO A 151 9.11 2.82 -16.80
C PRO A 151 9.51 3.85 -15.76
N LYS A 152 9.63 3.42 -14.52
CA LYS A 152 10.12 4.22 -13.39
C LYS A 152 11.39 3.61 -12.83
N THR A 153 12.37 4.44 -12.54
CA THR A 153 13.56 4.03 -11.81
C THR A 153 13.22 3.89 -10.33
N LEU A 154 13.47 2.71 -9.78
CA LEU A 154 13.18 2.33 -8.40
C LEU A 154 14.39 1.63 -7.80
N THR A 155 14.45 1.56 -6.46
CA THR A 155 15.50 0.82 -5.77
C THR A 155 14.89 -0.29 -4.92
N ILE A 156 15.44 -1.49 -5.04
CA ILE A 156 15.20 -2.62 -4.15
C ILE A 156 16.45 -2.81 -3.30
N ASP A 157 16.36 -2.40 -2.03
CA ASP A 157 17.49 -2.42 -1.10
C ASP A 157 17.81 -3.85 -0.66
N GLU A 158 16.75 -4.65 -0.39
CA GLU A 158 16.90 -6.04 0.03
C GLU A 158 15.84 -6.90 -0.66
N MET A 159 16.24 -8.12 -1.00
CA MET A 159 15.35 -9.18 -1.48
C MET A 159 15.83 -10.52 -0.97
N GLU A 160 14.94 -11.26 -0.31
CA GLU A 160 15.22 -12.53 0.34
C GLU A 160 14.15 -13.56 -0.04
N LEU A 161 14.55 -14.77 -0.38
CA LEU A 161 13.66 -15.91 -0.55
C LEU A 161 13.41 -16.54 0.83
N LEU A 162 12.19 -16.41 1.34
CA LEU A 162 11.79 -16.95 2.65
C LEU A 162 11.37 -18.41 2.56
N GLU A 163 10.57 -18.74 1.54
CA GLU A 163 10.04 -20.10 1.31
C GLU A 163 10.01 -20.38 -0.20
N CYS A 164 10.30 -21.62 -0.59
CA CYS A 164 10.26 -22.06 -1.97
C CYS A 164 9.57 -23.43 -2.04
N ASN A 165 8.27 -23.43 -2.22
CA ASN A 165 7.41 -24.59 -2.33
C ASN A 165 6.78 -24.61 -3.74
N LEU A 166 7.61 -24.82 -4.77
CA LEU A 166 7.20 -24.69 -6.16
C LEU A 166 5.87 -25.38 -6.47
N PRO A 167 4.95 -24.68 -7.19
CA PRO A 167 5.15 -23.44 -7.89
C PRO A 167 4.96 -22.15 -7.05
N GLU A 168 4.77 -22.23 -5.74
CA GLU A 168 4.64 -21.07 -4.86
C GLU A 168 5.97 -20.69 -4.24
N ILE A 169 6.27 -19.37 -4.22
CA ILE A 169 7.42 -18.80 -3.53
C ILE A 169 6.96 -17.67 -2.59
N LYS A 170 7.67 -17.49 -1.48
CA LYS A 170 7.48 -16.38 -0.56
C LYS A 170 8.76 -15.59 -0.44
N ILE A 171 8.68 -14.29 -0.64
CA ILE A 171 9.82 -13.37 -0.61
C ILE A 171 9.60 -12.24 0.38
N ARG A 172 10.71 -11.74 0.95
CA ARG A 172 10.77 -10.47 1.66
C ARG A 172 11.46 -9.45 0.76
N VAL A 173 10.88 -8.24 0.68
CA VAL A 173 11.40 -7.16 -0.17
C VAL A 173 11.44 -5.87 0.63
N VAL A 174 12.61 -5.20 0.65
CA VAL A 174 12.77 -3.83 1.14
C VAL A 174 13.01 -2.92 -0.06
N CYS A 175 12.19 -1.89 -0.24
CA CYS A 175 12.21 -1.11 -1.46
C CYS A 175 11.83 0.35 -1.26
N SER A 176 12.20 1.16 -2.24
CA SER A 176 11.90 2.59 -2.29
C SER A 176 10.41 2.88 -2.56
N LYS A 177 10.01 4.12 -2.33
CA LYS A 177 8.70 4.67 -2.70
C LYS A 177 8.35 4.37 -4.16
N GLY A 178 7.12 3.96 -4.38
CA GLY A 178 6.55 3.79 -5.73
C GLY A 178 6.80 2.43 -6.37
N THR A 179 7.47 1.51 -5.66
CA THR A 179 7.61 0.12 -6.10
C THR A 179 6.27 -0.60 -6.03
N TYR A 180 5.90 -1.25 -7.13
CA TYR A 180 4.70 -2.09 -7.22
C TYR A 180 5.11 -3.56 -7.10
N ILE A 181 4.78 -4.17 -5.96
CA ILE A 181 5.14 -5.59 -5.70
C ILE A 181 4.40 -6.51 -6.68
N ARG A 182 3.21 -6.13 -7.15
CA ARG A 182 2.48 -6.83 -8.22
C ARG A 182 3.27 -6.86 -9.53
N ALA A 183 3.85 -5.71 -9.93
CA ALA A 183 4.70 -5.67 -11.12
C ALA A 183 6.00 -6.45 -10.92
N LEU A 184 6.56 -6.44 -9.70
CA LEU A 184 7.73 -7.23 -9.37
C LEU A 184 7.45 -8.74 -9.51
N ALA A 185 6.28 -9.21 -9.09
CA ALA A 185 5.86 -10.60 -9.29
C ALA A 185 5.80 -10.97 -10.79
N ARG A 186 5.19 -10.11 -11.63
CA ARG A 186 5.22 -10.27 -13.09
C ARG A 186 6.66 -10.37 -13.60
N ASP A 187 7.51 -9.40 -13.24
CA ASP A 187 8.88 -9.30 -13.73
C ASP A 187 9.72 -10.54 -13.33
N ILE A 188 9.50 -11.07 -12.10
CA ILE A 188 10.12 -12.32 -11.63
C ILE A 188 9.63 -13.50 -12.49
N GLY A 189 8.34 -13.60 -12.77
CA GLY A 189 7.78 -14.63 -13.63
C GLY A 189 8.38 -14.60 -15.03
N GLU A 190 8.54 -13.42 -15.62
CA GLU A 190 9.18 -13.21 -16.92
C GLU A 190 10.66 -13.62 -16.90
N ALA A 191 11.42 -13.25 -15.84
CA ALA A 191 12.81 -13.63 -15.67
C ALA A 191 13.00 -15.16 -15.57
N LEU A 192 12.01 -15.85 -14.99
CA LEU A 192 11.95 -17.31 -14.91
C LEU A 192 11.41 -17.97 -16.20
N LYS A 193 11.15 -17.21 -17.28
CA LYS A 193 10.53 -17.68 -18.53
C LYS A 193 9.20 -18.41 -18.27
N SER A 194 8.44 -17.89 -17.33
CA SER A 194 7.13 -18.37 -16.93
C SER A 194 6.21 -17.18 -16.67
N GLY A 195 4.97 -17.40 -16.23
CA GLY A 195 4.11 -16.37 -15.70
C GLY A 195 4.17 -16.33 -14.18
N ALA A 196 3.77 -15.21 -13.57
CA ALA A 196 3.57 -15.14 -12.13
C ALA A 196 2.57 -14.05 -11.76
N HIS A 197 1.94 -14.21 -10.59
CA HIS A 197 1.07 -13.22 -9.97
C HIS A 197 1.14 -13.33 -8.44
N LEU A 198 0.78 -12.24 -7.74
CA LEU A 198 0.68 -12.24 -6.29
C LEU A 198 -0.57 -13.01 -5.82
N THR A 199 -0.38 -13.90 -4.83
CA THR A 199 -1.48 -14.53 -4.08
C THR A 199 -1.68 -13.92 -2.71
N ALA A 200 -0.62 -13.37 -2.09
CA ALA A 200 -0.72 -12.60 -0.85
C ALA A 200 0.33 -11.48 -0.81
N LEU A 201 -0.03 -10.39 -0.15
CA LEU A 201 0.87 -9.25 0.08
C LEU A 201 0.63 -8.65 1.46
N ARG A 202 1.70 -8.54 2.26
CA ARG A 202 1.68 -7.86 3.55
C ARG A 202 2.78 -6.83 3.63
N ARG A 203 2.43 -5.56 3.88
CA ARG A 203 3.41 -4.51 4.19
C ARG A 203 3.76 -4.58 5.67
N THR A 204 4.94 -5.09 5.99
CA THR A 204 5.39 -5.34 7.36
C THR A 204 5.98 -4.10 8.02
N ARG A 205 6.51 -3.14 7.21
CA ARG A 205 7.14 -1.92 7.72
C ARG A 205 7.00 -0.75 6.75
N VAL A 206 6.92 0.46 7.31
CA VAL A 206 7.04 1.76 6.62
C VAL A 206 7.96 2.64 7.45
N GLY A 207 9.12 3.02 6.92
CA GLY A 207 10.16 3.70 7.69
C GLY A 207 10.53 2.89 8.95
N ASN A 208 10.33 3.48 10.11
CA ASN A 208 10.57 2.84 11.42
C ASN A 208 9.31 2.19 12.03
N VAL A 209 8.16 2.30 11.38
CA VAL A 209 6.90 1.76 11.89
C VAL A 209 6.72 0.33 11.41
N THR A 210 6.66 -0.62 12.34
CA THR A 210 6.38 -2.04 12.07
C THR A 210 4.92 -2.38 12.35
N VAL A 211 4.46 -3.50 11.80
CA VAL A 211 3.06 -3.93 11.93
C VAL A 211 2.64 -4.16 13.39
N ASN A 212 3.57 -4.57 14.25
CA ASN A 212 3.29 -4.82 15.67
C ASN A 212 2.97 -3.53 16.47
N GLN A 213 3.28 -2.36 15.91
CA GLN A 213 2.99 -1.05 16.49
C GLN A 213 1.67 -0.47 15.98
N CYS A 214 0.99 -1.17 15.08
CA CYS A 214 -0.19 -0.68 14.40
C CYS A 214 -1.47 -0.95 15.19
N LEU A 215 -2.38 0.02 15.13
CA LEU A 215 -3.74 -0.13 15.61
C LEU A 215 -4.55 -1.01 14.65
N ASN A 216 -5.49 -1.78 15.21
CA ASN A 216 -6.49 -2.45 14.38
C ASN A 216 -7.61 -1.46 14.06
N PRO A 217 -7.94 -1.20 12.79
CA PRO A 217 -9.02 -0.29 12.44
C PRO A 217 -10.40 -0.78 12.90
N GLU A 218 -10.60 -2.07 13.16
CA GLU A 218 -11.87 -2.60 13.66
C GLU A 218 -12.11 -2.23 15.10
N THR A 219 -11.08 -2.30 15.97
CA THR A 219 -11.13 -1.94 17.40
C THR A 219 -10.72 -0.49 17.67
N PHE A 220 -10.44 0.29 16.63
CA PHE A 220 -10.08 1.71 16.76
C PHE A 220 -11.09 2.54 17.57
N PRO A 221 -12.42 2.33 17.47
CA PRO A 221 -13.39 3.06 18.31
C PRO A 221 -13.15 2.85 19.80
N GLU A 222 -12.90 1.61 20.24
CA GLU A 222 -12.65 1.25 21.66
C GLU A 222 -11.34 1.87 22.14
N TRP A 223 -10.28 1.79 21.32
CA TRP A 223 -9.02 2.46 21.61
C TRP A 223 -9.22 3.98 21.79
N LEU A 224 -10.01 4.60 20.89
CA LEU A 224 -10.27 6.04 20.93
C LEU A 224 -11.06 6.48 22.16
N GLU A 225 -11.93 5.64 22.73
CA GLU A 225 -12.65 5.93 23.98
C GLU A 225 -11.71 6.21 25.14
N ASN A 226 -10.59 5.49 25.21
CA ASN A 226 -9.58 5.59 26.27
C ASN A 226 -8.57 6.73 26.04
N ILE A 227 -8.65 7.45 24.90
CA ILE A 227 -7.74 8.55 24.59
C ILE A 227 -8.27 9.86 25.14
N ILE A 228 -7.43 10.54 25.94
CA ILE A 228 -7.66 11.93 26.35
C ILE A 228 -7.37 12.82 25.13
N VAL A 229 -8.40 13.45 24.62
CA VAL A 229 -8.30 14.44 23.56
C VAL A 229 -8.07 15.79 24.20
N GLY A 230 -7.01 16.50 23.84
CA GLY A 230 -6.76 17.85 24.31
C GLY A 230 -7.94 18.76 23.94
N GLU A 231 -8.44 19.53 24.89
CA GLU A 231 -9.43 20.58 24.65
C GLU A 231 -8.77 21.64 23.75
N THR A 232 -9.08 21.62 22.48
CA THR A 232 -8.85 22.82 21.65
C THR A 232 -9.80 23.87 22.19
N LEU A 233 -9.26 24.91 22.86
CA LEU A 233 -10.01 26.12 23.19
C LEU A 233 -10.69 26.59 21.92
N ALA A 234 -12.00 26.36 21.83
CA ALA A 234 -12.85 26.97 20.85
C ALA A 234 -12.84 28.46 21.14
N VAL A 235 -11.96 29.22 20.47
CA VAL A 235 -12.08 30.65 20.41
C VAL A 235 -13.37 30.92 19.66
N ALA A 236 -14.43 31.11 20.44
CA ALA A 236 -15.69 31.64 19.96
C ALA A 236 -15.40 33.08 19.52
N HIS A 237 -15.19 33.31 18.23
CA HIS A 237 -15.41 34.62 17.67
C HIS A 237 -16.92 34.91 17.81
N LYS A 238 -17.26 35.54 18.90
CA LYS A 238 -18.48 36.33 18.98
C LYS A 238 -18.23 37.58 18.14
N ASP A 239 -18.76 37.53 16.92
CA ASP A 239 -18.99 38.78 16.18
C ASP A 239 -20.05 39.57 16.93
N THR A 240 -19.59 40.52 17.74
CA THR A 240 -20.43 41.61 18.22
C THR A 240 -20.51 42.66 17.10
N PHE A 241 -21.49 42.50 16.24
CA PHE A 241 -22.02 43.65 15.53
C PHE A 241 -22.96 44.39 16.48
N SER A 242 -22.55 45.58 16.88
CA SER A 242 -23.42 46.58 17.49
C SER A 242 -23.22 47.88 16.73
N PHE A 243 -24.30 48.32 16.09
CA PHE A 243 -24.65 49.63 15.58
C PHE A 243 -23.71 50.30 14.60
#